data_0670f2722ced29b1105fc29973c26db2
#
_entry.id   0670f2722ced29b1105fc29973c26db2
#
_cell.length_a   1.000
_cell.length_b   1.000
_cell.length_c   1.000
_cell.angle_alpha   90.00
_cell.angle_beta   90.00
_cell.angle_gamma   90.00
#
_symmetry.space_group_name_H-M   'P 1'
#
loop_
_entity.id
_entity.type
_entity.pdbx_description
1 polymer ?
#
loop_
_entity_poly.entity_id
_entity_poly.type
_entity_poly.pdbx_seq_one_letter_code
_entity_poly.pdbx_strand_id
1 'polypeptide(L)' 'MPQIRVEYFAILREHVGKDAEELETSAATAGALFDELDERYAFPQMASMKVAINDEFSDWNATLADGDSIVFIPPVAGG' A
#
# COMPACT_ATOMS: atom_id res chain seq x y z
N MET A 1 -15.05 -9.03 6.34
CA MET A 1 -13.68 -8.51 6.24
C MET A 1 -13.70 -7.14 5.61
N PRO A 2 -12.84 -6.23 6.06
CA PRO A 2 -12.83 -4.89 5.47
C PRO A 2 -12.44 -4.91 4.02
N GLN A 3 -13.02 -4.01 3.27
CA GLN A 3 -12.70 -3.81 1.88
C GLN A 3 -11.85 -2.56 1.76
N ILE A 4 -10.68 -2.70 1.16
CA ILE A 4 -9.68 -1.64 1.10
C ILE A 4 -9.38 -1.34 -0.36
N ARG A 5 -9.28 -0.05 -0.68
CA ARG A 5 -8.81 0.38 -1.98
C ARG A 5 -7.31 0.66 -1.87
N VAL A 6 -6.53 -0.01 -2.70
CA VAL A 6 -5.08 0.19 -2.72
C VAL A 6 -4.71 0.88 -4.01
N GLU A 7 -3.97 1.97 -3.92
CA GLU A 7 -3.46 2.68 -5.09
C GLU A 7 -1.97 2.46 -5.19
N TYR A 8 -1.51 2.18 -6.38
CA TYR A 8 -0.10 1.94 -6.64
C TYR A 8 0.48 3.16 -7.34
N PHE A 9 1.66 3.57 -6.91
CA PHE A 9 2.28 4.79 -7.37
C PHE A 9 3.63 4.51 -8.02
N ALA A 10 3.89 5.19 -9.13
CA ALA A 10 5.20 5.15 -9.79
C ALA A 10 5.64 3.72 -10.09
N ILE A 11 6.80 3.32 -9.59
CA ILE A 11 7.38 2.01 -9.89
C ILE A 11 6.49 0.86 -9.40
N LEU A 12 5.73 1.07 -8.33
CA LEU A 12 4.82 0.03 -7.85
C LEU A 12 3.69 -0.20 -8.85
N ARG A 13 3.18 0.85 -9.44
CA ARG A 13 2.15 0.73 -10.47
C ARG A 13 2.68 -0.05 -11.67
N GLU A 14 3.90 0.23 -12.07
CA GLU A 14 4.51 -0.51 -13.18
C GLU A 14 4.75 -1.97 -12.82
N HIS A 15 5.18 -2.22 -11.59
CA HIS A 15 5.46 -3.58 -11.14
C HIS A 15 4.19 -4.42 -11.06
N VAL A 16 3.12 -3.87 -10.50
CA VAL A 16 1.85 -4.58 -10.31
C VAL A 16 1.06 -4.66 -11.61
N GLY A 17 1.17 -3.65 -12.45
CA GLY A 17 0.47 -3.60 -13.73
C GLY A 17 -0.92 -3.01 -13.63
N LYS A 18 -1.23 -2.32 -12.54
CA LYS A 18 -2.52 -1.63 -12.41
C LYS A 18 -2.35 -0.39 -11.53
N ASP A 19 -3.23 0.57 -11.72
CA ASP A 19 -3.19 1.82 -10.98
C ASP A 19 -3.72 1.65 -9.56
N ALA A 20 -4.73 0.83 -9.41
CA ALA A 20 -5.40 0.64 -8.13
C ALA A 20 -6.19 -0.65 -8.16
N GLU A 21 -6.53 -1.16 -6.99
CA GLU A 21 -7.43 -2.30 -6.89
C GLU A 21 -8.16 -2.25 -5.56
N GLU A 22 -9.33 -2.85 -5.55
CA GLU A 22 -10.09 -3.02 -4.33
C GLU A 22 -9.99 -4.48 -3.92
N LEU A 23 -9.75 -4.70 -2.64
CA LEU A 23 -9.61 -6.07 -2.15
C LEU A 23 -10.15 -6.20 -0.74
N GLU A 24 -10.56 -7.41 -0.41
CA GLU A 24 -10.93 -7.75 0.94
C GLU A 24 -9.69 -8.28 1.64
N THR A 25 -9.47 -7.84 2.87
CA THR A 25 -8.29 -8.26 3.59
C THR A 25 -8.59 -8.39 5.07
N SER A 26 -7.91 -9.33 5.71
CA SER A 26 -7.96 -9.47 7.16
C SER A 26 -6.81 -8.69 7.83
N ALA A 27 -6.01 -7.99 7.05
CA ALA A 27 -4.91 -7.22 7.60
C ALA A 27 -5.46 -6.11 8.51
N ALA A 28 -4.92 -6.02 9.70
CA ALA A 28 -5.39 -5.04 10.68
C ALA A 28 -4.67 -3.70 10.55
N THR A 29 -3.49 -3.69 9.94
CA THR A 29 -2.67 -2.49 9.84
C THR A 29 -2.14 -2.33 8.44
N ALA A 30 -1.64 -1.12 8.14
CA ALA A 30 -1.04 -0.83 6.85
C ALA A 30 0.16 -1.76 6.59
N GLY A 31 0.99 -2.00 7.60
CA GLY A 31 2.14 -2.90 7.45
C GLY A 31 1.73 -4.32 7.14
N ALA A 32 0.69 -4.82 7.81
CA ALA A 32 0.20 -6.17 7.54
C ALA A 32 -0.35 -6.28 6.13
N LEU A 33 -1.03 -5.23 5.65
CA LEU A 33 -1.53 -5.21 4.29
C LEU A 33 -0.38 -5.19 3.28
N PHE A 34 0.65 -4.40 3.56
CA PHE A 34 1.82 -4.35 2.69
C PHE A 34 2.47 -5.73 2.59
N ASP A 35 2.61 -6.42 3.73
CA ASP A 35 3.20 -7.76 3.74
C ASP A 35 2.37 -8.75 2.92
N GLU A 36 1.05 -8.65 3.01
CA GLU A 36 0.15 -9.50 2.23
C GLU A 36 0.34 -9.27 0.73
N LEU A 37 0.43 -8.01 0.33
CA LEU A 37 0.61 -7.66 -1.08
C LEU A 37 2.03 -7.99 -1.55
N ASP A 38 3.01 -7.86 -0.68
CA ASP A 38 4.38 -8.22 -1.01
C ASP A 38 4.50 -9.72 -1.31
N GLU A 39 3.78 -10.55 -0.58
CA GLU A 39 3.74 -11.97 -0.88
C GLU A 39 3.13 -12.23 -2.26
N ARG A 40 2.13 -11.45 -2.62
CA ARG A 40 1.43 -11.63 -3.89
C ARG A 40 2.21 -11.11 -5.08
N TYR A 41 2.85 -9.96 -4.93
CA TYR A 41 3.48 -9.27 -6.05
C TYR A 41 4.99 -9.25 -6.01
N ALA A 42 5.60 -9.64 -4.89
CA ALA A 42 7.05 -9.60 -4.69
C ALA A 42 7.62 -8.22 -5.04
N PHE A 43 7.19 -7.23 -4.27
CA PHE A 43 7.60 -5.84 -4.51
C PHE A 43 9.11 -5.67 -4.50
N PRO A 44 9.63 -4.72 -5.29
CA PRO A 44 11.06 -4.41 -5.23
C PRO A 44 11.43 -3.90 -3.86
N GLN A 45 12.62 -4.27 -3.39
CA GLN A 45 13.12 -3.81 -2.10
C GLN A 45 13.46 -2.32 -2.20
N MET A 46 12.82 -1.51 -1.37
CA MET A 46 13.05 -0.08 -1.37
C MET A 46 13.11 0.43 0.05
N ALA A 47 14.10 1.28 0.31
CA ALA A 47 14.22 1.95 1.59
C ALA A 47 13.25 3.14 1.62
N SER A 48 12.84 3.54 2.80
CA SER A 48 12.08 4.79 3.00
C SER A 48 10.73 4.84 2.29
N MET A 49 10.11 3.69 2.07
CA MET A 49 8.76 3.68 1.52
C MET A 49 7.78 4.27 2.55
N LYS A 50 6.85 5.06 2.08
CA LYS A 50 5.84 5.71 2.92
C LYS A 50 4.48 5.12 2.62
N VAL A 51 3.55 5.32 3.54
CA VAL A 51 2.16 4.93 3.34
C VAL A 51 1.26 6.10 3.69
N ALA A 52 0.22 6.30 2.89
CA ALA A 52 -0.81 7.29 3.19
C ALA A 52 -2.15 6.58 3.23
N ILE A 53 -2.97 6.94 4.20
CA ILE A 53 -4.31 6.39 4.36
C ILE A 53 -5.29 7.55 4.26
N ASN A 54 -6.21 7.46 3.30
CA ASN A 54 -7.19 8.52 3.04
C ASN A 54 -6.52 9.89 2.87
N ASP A 55 -5.44 9.89 2.06
CA ASP A 55 -4.67 11.08 1.70
C ASP A 55 -3.85 11.69 2.83
N GLU A 56 -3.65 10.96 3.92
CA GLU A 56 -2.81 11.42 5.01
C GLU A 56 -1.66 10.46 5.24
N PHE A 57 -0.45 10.98 5.34
CA PHE A 57 0.69 10.14 5.69
C PHE A 57 0.46 9.50 7.05
N SER A 58 0.74 8.22 7.13
CA SER A 58 0.43 7.43 8.32
C SER A 58 1.60 6.51 8.65
N ASP A 59 1.55 5.94 9.84
CA ASP A 59 2.54 4.95 10.25
C ASP A 59 2.15 3.57 9.73
N TRP A 60 3.14 2.71 9.62
CA TRP A 60 2.89 1.34 9.17
C TRP A 60 2.01 0.55 10.13
N ASN A 61 1.98 0.95 11.40
CA ASN A 61 1.12 0.31 12.40
C ASN A 61 -0.27 0.96 12.50
N ALA A 62 -0.58 1.89 11.61
CA ALA A 62 -1.91 2.51 11.60
C ALA A 62 -2.98 1.46 11.29
N THR A 63 -4.08 1.54 12.00
CA THR A 63 -5.18 0.59 11.86
C THR A 63 -5.99 0.87 10.59
N LEU A 64 -6.38 -0.19 9.92
CA LEU A 64 -7.22 -0.09 8.73
C LEU A 64 -8.68 -0.28 9.07
N ALA A 65 -9.54 0.44 8.38
CA ALA A 65 -10.99 0.30 8.51
C ALA A 65 -11.61 0.07 7.14
N ASP A 66 -12.79 -0.53 7.15
CA ASP A 66 -13.53 -0.79 5.91
C ASP A 66 -13.73 0.51 5.13
N GLY A 67 -13.44 0.48 3.86
CA GLY A 67 -13.58 1.64 2.99
C GLY A 67 -12.37 2.55 2.91
N ASP A 68 -11.31 2.25 3.65
CA ASP A 68 -10.10 3.07 3.58
C ASP A 68 -9.42 2.98 2.22
N SER A 69 -8.82 4.09 1.81
CA SER A 69 -7.97 4.15 0.63
C SER A 69 -6.52 4.26 1.08
N ILE A 70 -5.68 3.39 0.53
CA ILE A 70 -4.27 3.34 0.90
C ILE A 70 -3.41 3.51 -0.33
N VAL A 71 -2.38 4.32 -0.22
CA VAL A 71 -1.38 4.42 -1.27
C VAL A 71 0.00 4.17 -0.69
N PHE A 72 0.77 3.33 -1.35
CA PHE A 72 2.17 3.09 -1.00
C PHE A 72 3.02 3.99 -1.87
N ILE A 73 3.84 4.81 -1.24
CA ILE A 73 4.61 5.83 -1.94
C ILE A 73 6.08 5.47 -1.87
N PRO A 74 6.67 5.05 -3.00
CA PRO A 74 8.10 4.73 -3.01
C PRO A 74 8.94 6.01 -2.90
N PRO A 75 10.21 5.88 -2.51
CA PRO A 75 11.08 7.06 -2.46
C PRO A 75 11.29 7.64 -3.85
N VAL A 76 11.40 8.97 -3.90
CA VAL A 76 11.64 9.64 -5.18
C VAL A 76 13.10 9.50 -5.55
N ALA A 77 13.35 9.13 -6.81
CA ALA A 77 14.70 8.98 -7.32
C ALA A 77 15.36 10.33 -7.43
N GLY A 78 16.63 10.40 -7.06
CA GLY A 78 17.42 11.59 -7.18
C GLY A 78 17.04 12.68 -6.20
N GLY A 79 16.21 12.30 -5.27
CA GLY A 79 15.58 13.19 -4.27
C GLY A 79 16.49 14.07 -3.56
#